data_b7fe74caf60e15e2f904a5ea06c51dac
#
_entry.id   b7fe74caf60e15e2f904a5ea06c51dac
#
_cell.length_a   1.000
_cell.length_b   1.000
_cell.length_c   1.000
_cell.angle_alpha   90.00
_cell.angle_beta   90.00
_cell.angle_gamma   90.00
#
_symmetry.space_group_name_H-M   'P 1'
#
loop_
_entity.id
_entity.type
_entity.pdbx_description
1 polymer ?
#
loop_
_entity_poly.entity_id
_entity_poly.type
_entity_poly.pdbx_seq_one_letter_code
_entity_poly.pdbx_strand_id
1 'polypeptide(L)'
;EQWALKSPADGTVQQTISARNLWIRLLTARIETGEPYIIYIDTVNRQIPQHHKLANLTVKTSNLCSEITLPTGIDKFGKERTAVCCLSSLNIETYDEWKDQNGFIEDVMRFLDNVLTDFITRAPNSFKDATYAAMRERSVGLGVMGFHSFLQKNDIPFESVMAKAWNNKIFKQIDKQTTEASKKLAEERGPCPDAKDYGVMERFSNKTAIAPTASISIICGGASPGIEPIA
;
A
#
# COMPACT_ATOMS: atom_id res chain seq x y z
N GLU A 1 -1.82 24.61 24.61
CA GLU A 1 -0.44 24.28 24.20
C GLU A 1 0.06 25.20 23.09
N GLN A 2 1.36 25.53 23.12
CA GLN A 2 2.06 26.27 22.08
C GLN A 2 2.83 25.29 21.18
N TRP A 3 2.88 25.59 19.90
CA TRP A 3 3.59 24.82 18.90
C TRP A 3 4.65 25.67 18.21
N ALA A 4 5.90 25.25 18.28
CA ALA A 4 7.01 25.93 17.62
C ALA A 4 7.13 25.44 16.16
N LEU A 5 6.95 26.34 15.21
CA LEU A 5 7.25 26.11 13.80
C LEU A 5 8.77 26.25 13.61
N LYS A 6 9.41 25.16 13.18
CA LYS A 6 10.85 25.09 13.01
C LYS A 6 11.24 25.02 11.54
N SER A 7 12.32 25.69 11.18
CA SER A 7 12.97 25.52 9.88
C SER A 7 13.44 24.07 9.72
N PRO A 8 13.13 23.38 8.62
CA PRO A 8 13.63 22.03 8.38
C PRO A 8 15.14 22.00 8.07
N ALA A 9 15.74 23.13 7.67
CA ALA A 9 17.14 23.20 7.30
C ALA A 9 18.09 23.18 8.51
N ASP A 10 17.73 23.87 9.59
CA ASP A 10 18.61 24.11 10.74
C ASP A 10 17.94 23.94 12.11
N GLY A 11 16.63 23.66 12.14
CA GLY A 11 15.85 23.48 13.36
C GLY A 11 15.50 24.78 14.10
N THR A 12 15.85 25.96 13.57
CA THR A 12 15.55 27.26 14.21
C THR A 12 14.05 27.48 14.30
N VAL A 13 13.59 28.03 15.44
CA VAL A 13 12.18 28.38 15.63
C VAL A 13 11.86 29.65 14.83
N GLN A 14 11.00 29.53 13.83
CA GLN A 14 10.56 30.63 13.00
C GLN A 14 9.38 31.39 13.63
N GLN A 15 8.48 30.66 14.27
CA GLN A 15 7.28 31.21 14.90
C GLN A 15 6.74 30.24 15.95
N THR A 16 6.07 30.77 16.96
CA THR A 16 5.30 29.96 17.91
C THR A 16 3.82 30.31 17.77
N ILE A 17 2.99 29.28 17.60
CA ILE A 17 1.55 29.42 17.38
C ILE A 17 0.75 28.55 18.35
N SER A 18 -0.55 28.80 18.46
CA SER A 18 -1.46 27.94 19.21
C SER A 18 -1.63 26.61 18.49
N ALA A 19 -1.23 25.50 19.11
CA ALA A 19 -1.43 24.14 18.56
C ALA A 19 -2.91 23.85 18.32
N ARG A 20 -3.80 24.30 19.20
CA ARG A 20 -5.26 24.14 19.03
C ARG A 20 -5.77 24.86 17.79
N ASN A 21 -5.35 26.10 17.57
CA ASN A 21 -5.79 26.87 16.41
C ASN A 21 -5.25 26.26 15.10
N LEU A 22 -4.01 25.76 15.09
CA LEU A 22 -3.46 25.05 13.96
C LEU A 22 -4.28 23.79 13.65
N TRP A 23 -4.63 23.00 14.68
CA TRP A 23 -5.43 21.79 14.53
C TRP A 23 -6.84 22.10 13.98
N ILE A 24 -7.52 23.11 14.54
CA ILE A 24 -8.84 23.53 14.05
C ILE A 24 -8.75 23.96 12.58
N ARG A 25 -7.76 24.77 12.21
CA ARG A 25 -7.55 25.22 10.83
C ARG A 25 -7.32 24.04 9.86
N LEU A 26 -6.53 23.05 10.27
CA LEU A 26 -6.28 21.85 9.50
C LEU A 26 -7.57 21.05 9.28
N LEU A 27 -8.36 20.83 10.33
CA LEU A 27 -9.63 20.10 10.23
C LEU A 27 -10.65 20.86 9.39
N THR A 28 -10.73 22.20 9.52
CA THR A 28 -11.61 23.04 8.69
C THR A 28 -11.25 22.93 7.22
N ALA A 29 -9.96 23.08 6.87
CA ALA A 29 -9.51 22.93 5.50
C ALA A 29 -9.86 21.54 4.93
N ARG A 30 -9.68 20.48 5.74
CA ARG A 30 -10.03 19.12 5.33
C ARG A 30 -11.53 18.92 5.07
N ILE A 31 -12.39 19.53 5.87
CA ILE A 31 -13.86 19.46 5.67
C ILE A 31 -14.26 20.24 4.41
N GLU A 32 -13.66 21.41 4.18
CA GLU A 32 -13.99 22.28 3.07
C GLU A 32 -13.47 21.81 1.71
N THR A 33 -12.27 21.17 1.70
CA THR A 33 -11.54 20.86 0.44
C THR A 33 -11.20 19.38 0.27
N GLY A 34 -11.32 18.54 1.32
CA GLY A 34 -10.80 17.17 1.34
C GLY A 34 -9.29 17.08 1.65
N GLU A 35 -8.60 18.21 1.71
CA GLU A 35 -7.14 18.31 1.94
C GLU A 35 -6.83 19.03 3.28
N PRO A 36 -5.66 18.76 3.90
CA PRO A 36 -4.64 17.75 3.56
C PRO A 36 -5.04 16.35 4.00
N TYR A 37 -4.43 15.32 3.39
CA TYR A 37 -4.51 13.96 3.91
C TYR A 37 -3.77 13.86 5.25
N ILE A 38 -4.34 13.08 6.17
CA ILE A 38 -3.78 12.88 7.51
C ILE A 38 -3.35 11.42 7.65
N ILE A 39 -2.07 11.21 7.91
CA ILE A 39 -1.53 9.87 8.17
C ILE A 39 -1.11 9.73 9.64
N TYR A 40 -1.53 8.64 10.27
CA TYR A 40 -1.12 8.29 11.63
C TYR A 40 0.15 7.44 11.57
N ILE A 41 1.30 8.09 11.44
CA ILE A 41 2.59 7.44 11.16
C ILE A 41 2.98 6.42 12.23
N ASP A 42 2.64 6.64 13.48
CA ASP A 42 2.90 5.68 14.56
C ASP A 42 2.07 4.40 14.37
N THR A 43 0.82 4.52 13.91
CA THR A 43 -0.03 3.37 13.58
C THR A 43 0.54 2.59 12.42
N VAL A 44 0.99 3.28 11.38
CA VAL A 44 1.68 2.64 10.24
C VAL A 44 2.88 1.85 10.73
N ASN A 45 3.79 2.47 11.49
CA ASN A 45 5.00 1.80 11.95
C ASN A 45 4.75 0.67 12.97
N ARG A 46 3.62 0.68 13.68
CA ARG A 46 3.20 -0.48 14.48
C ARG A 46 2.77 -1.68 13.64
N GLN A 47 2.35 -1.46 12.38
CA GLN A 47 1.79 -2.50 11.49
C GLN A 47 2.74 -2.97 10.39
N ILE A 48 3.93 -2.37 10.24
CA ILE A 48 4.91 -2.84 9.25
C ILE A 48 5.32 -4.29 9.50
N PRO A 49 5.80 -5.02 8.49
CA PRO A 49 6.25 -6.41 8.62
C PRO A 49 7.24 -6.60 9.77
N GLN A 50 7.15 -7.73 10.46
CA GLN A 50 8.01 -8.00 11.63
C GLN A 50 9.51 -7.95 11.29
N HIS A 51 9.91 -8.45 10.13
CA HIS A 51 11.30 -8.38 9.69
C HIS A 51 11.78 -6.94 9.41
N HIS A 52 10.88 -6.04 8.98
CA HIS A 52 11.20 -4.62 8.89
C HIS A 52 11.41 -3.97 10.26
N LYS A 53 10.60 -4.35 11.26
CA LYS A 53 10.81 -3.88 12.67
C LYS A 53 12.15 -4.35 13.21
N LEU A 54 12.48 -5.63 13.01
CA LEU A 54 13.77 -6.21 13.43
C LEU A 54 14.97 -5.55 12.72
N ALA A 55 14.77 -5.08 11.49
CA ALA A 55 15.77 -4.34 10.72
C ALA A 55 15.85 -2.85 11.08
N ASN A 56 15.05 -2.37 12.05
CA ASN A 56 14.90 -0.95 12.41
C ASN A 56 14.50 -0.06 11.21
N LEU A 57 13.77 -0.62 10.25
CA LEU A 57 13.22 0.15 9.15
C LEU A 57 11.97 0.90 9.61
N THR A 58 11.80 2.13 9.11
CA THR A 58 10.66 2.98 9.46
C THR A 58 10.06 3.62 8.22
N VAL A 59 8.72 3.69 8.20
CA VAL A 59 7.97 4.47 7.23
C VAL A 59 7.94 5.92 7.72
N LYS A 60 8.35 6.86 6.88
CA LYS A 60 8.42 8.29 7.22
C LYS A 60 7.30 9.11 6.59
N THR A 61 6.81 8.65 5.44
CA THR A 61 5.77 9.32 4.65
C THR A 61 5.04 8.30 3.79
N SER A 62 4.06 8.77 3.02
CA SER A 62 3.33 8.00 2.02
C SER A 62 3.41 8.69 0.65
N ASN A 63 2.90 8.06 -0.40
CA ASN A 63 2.74 8.66 -1.73
C ASN A 63 1.56 9.65 -1.75
N LEU A 64 1.34 10.29 -2.90
CA LEU A 64 0.27 11.27 -3.09
C LEU A 64 -1.13 10.72 -2.71
N CYS A 65 -1.42 9.48 -3.10
CA CYS A 65 -2.71 8.84 -2.83
C CYS A 65 -2.79 8.13 -1.48
N SER A 66 -1.72 8.14 -0.69
CA SER A 66 -1.62 7.62 0.69
C SER A 66 -1.80 6.11 0.87
N GLU A 67 -1.78 5.30 -0.22
CA GLU A 67 -1.89 3.85 -0.13
C GLU A 67 -0.54 3.14 0.07
N ILE A 68 0.60 3.79 -0.18
CA ILE A 68 1.93 3.20 -0.08
C ILE A 68 2.62 3.61 1.22
N THR A 69 2.94 2.62 2.04
CA THR A 69 3.62 2.82 3.33
C THR A 69 4.86 1.92 3.39
N LEU A 70 5.91 2.31 2.67
CA LEU A 70 7.18 1.59 2.57
C LEU A 70 8.29 2.34 3.28
N PRO A 71 9.29 1.66 3.85
CA PRO A 71 10.42 2.29 4.53
C PRO A 71 11.33 3.00 3.53
N THR A 72 11.84 4.17 3.94
CA THR A 72 12.78 4.98 3.17
C THR A 72 13.93 5.47 4.04
N GLY A 73 15.01 5.92 3.41
CA GLY A 73 16.22 6.42 4.07
C GLY A 73 17.28 5.35 4.26
N ILE A 74 18.29 5.64 5.06
CA ILE A 74 19.46 4.79 5.23
C ILE A 74 19.13 3.58 6.11
N ASP A 75 19.43 2.39 5.60
CA ASP A 75 19.24 1.13 6.32
C ASP A 75 20.48 0.70 7.14
N LYS A 76 20.38 -0.46 7.81
CA LYS A 76 21.45 -1.05 8.63
C LYS A 76 22.76 -1.34 7.86
N PHE A 77 22.72 -1.34 6.55
CA PHE A 77 23.89 -1.54 5.69
C PHE A 77 24.49 -0.21 5.20
N GLY A 78 23.97 0.92 5.68
CA GLY A 78 24.40 2.25 5.25
C GLY A 78 23.95 2.62 3.83
N LYS A 79 22.94 1.92 3.28
CA LYS A 79 22.42 2.16 1.92
C LYS A 79 21.10 2.90 1.97
N GLU A 80 20.96 3.86 1.05
CA GLU A 80 19.72 4.61 0.88
C GLU A 80 18.64 3.72 0.25
N ARG A 81 17.40 3.87 0.74
CA ARG A 81 16.20 3.21 0.21
C ARG A 81 15.23 4.24 -0.34
N THR A 82 14.82 4.06 -1.57
CA THR A 82 13.72 4.79 -2.19
C THR A 82 12.58 3.81 -2.47
N ALA A 83 11.38 4.12 -1.96
CA ALA A 83 10.21 3.26 -2.14
C ALA A 83 9.81 3.10 -3.61
N VAL A 84 9.44 1.88 -3.98
CA VAL A 84 8.97 1.54 -5.34
C VAL A 84 7.53 1.05 -5.26
N CYS A 85 6.66 1.72 -6.02
CA CYS A 85 5.24 1.39 -6.12
C CYS A 85 5.03 0.40 -7.28
N CYS A 86 4.69 -0.86 -6.96
CA CYS A 86 4.39 -1.93 -7.92
C CYS A 86 3.00 -2.48 -7.63
N LEU A 87 1.99 -2.05 -8.38
CA LEU A 87 0.58 -2.26 -8.07
C LEU A 87 -0.18 -3.01 -9.16
N SER A 88 -1.23 -3.69 -8.74
CA SER A 88 -2.33 -4.19 -9.57
C SER A 88 -3.64 -4.12 -8.79
N SER A 89 -4.77 -4.19 -9.49
CA SER A 89 -6.09 -4.14 -8.86
C SER A 89 -7.03 -5.16 -9.48
N LEU A 90 -7.67 -5.97 -8.63
CA LEU A 90 -8.70 -6.92 -9.03
C LEU A 90 -10.02 -6.18 -9.25
N ASN A 91 -10.78 -6.54 -10.27
CA ASN A 91 -12.12 -6.01 -10.45
C ASN A 91 -13.13 -6.82 -9.62
N ILE A 92 -13.63 -6.23 -8.53
CA ILE A 92 -14.61 -6.85 -7.63
C ILE A 92 -16.00 -6.94 -8.25
N GLU A 93 -16.33 -6.09 -9.25
CA GLU A 93 -17.60 -6.20 -9.95
C GLU A 93 -17.78 -7.59 -10.59
N THR A 94 -16.66 -8.21 -11.00
CA THR A 94 -16.61 -9.57 -11.57
C THR A 94 -16.16 -10.62 -10.55
N TYR A 95 -16.30 -10.34 -9.24
CA TYR A 95 -15.85 -11.24 -8.17
C TYR A 95 -16.32 -12.68 -8.33
N ASP A 96 -17.59 -12.89 -8.73
CA ASP A 96 -18.16 -14.21 -8.90
C ASP A 96 -17.51 -15.02 -10.04
N GLU A 97 -16.86 -14.36 -10.99
CA GLU A 97 -16.19 -15.01 -12.12
C GLU A 97 -14.82 -15.59 -11.73
N TRP A 98 -14.14 -14.99 -10.75
CA TRP A 98 -12.78 -15.38 -10.40
C TRP A 98 -12.59 -15.91 -8.97
N LYS A 99 -13.53 -15.69 -8.04
CA LYS A 99 -13.42 -16.06 -6.62
C LYS A 99 -13.06 -17.53 -6.37
N ASP A 100 -13.55 -18.43 -7.24
CA ASP A 100 -13.39 -19.88 -7.13
C ASP A 100 -12.34 -20.43 -8.12
N GLN A 101 -11.67 -19.55 -8.89
CA GLN A 101 -10.59 -19.95 -9.79
C GLN A 101 -9.30 -20.23 -9.01
N ASN A 102 -8.90 -21.50 -8.97
CA ASN A 102 -7.64 -21.91 -8.33
C ASN A 102 -6.44 -21.25 -9.03
N GLY A 103 -5.58 -20.63 -8.26
CA GLY A 103 -4.35 -20.02 -8.76
C GLY A 103 -4.49 -18.60 -9.31
N PHE A 104 -5.70 -18.06 -9.48
CA PHE A 104 -5.89 -16.74 -10.08
C PHE A 104 -5.09 -15.63 -9.35
N ILE A 105 -5.26 -15.51 -8.04
CA ILE A 105 -4.50 -14.51 -7.25
C ILE A 105 -3.00 -14.85 -7.22
N GLU A 106 -2.64 -16.13 -7.17
CA GLU A 106 -1.23 -16.54 -7.28
C GLU A 106 -0.60 -16.07 -8.60
N ASP A 107 -1.29 -16.23 -9.72
CA ASP A 107 -0.79 -15.78 -11.02
C ASP A 107 -0.63 -14.26 -11.09
N VAL A 108 -1.55 -13.50 -10.51
CA VAL A 108 -1.41 -12.04 -10.39
C VAL A 108 -0.21 -11.65 -9.52
N MET A 109 0.00 -12.33 -8.40
CA MET A 109 1.16 -12.09 -7.53
C MET A 109 2.47 -12.48 -8.24
N ARG A 110 2.48 -13.54 -9.00
CA ARG A 110 3.60 -13.98 -9.84
C ARG A 110 3.91 -12.96 -10.95
N PHE A 111 2.86 -12.40 -11.56
CA PHE A 111 3.00 -11.32 -12.54
C PHE A 111 3.65 -10.08 -11.90
N LEU A 112 3.18 -9.65 -10.73
CA LEU A 112 3.77 -8.52 -10.00
C LEU A 112 5.24 -8.78 -9.62
N ASP A 113 5.58 -10.00 -9.20
CA ASP A 113 6.98 -10.40 -8.94
C ASP A 113 7.85 -10.28 -10.20
N ASN A 114 7.30 -10.66 -11.36
CA ASN A 114 8.01 -10.53 -12.64
C ASN A 114 8.20 -9.06 -13.05
N VAL A 115 7.17 -8.22 -12.92
CA VAL A 115 7.26 -6.76 -13.18
C VAL A 115 8.32 -6.12 -12.29
N LEU A 116 8.34 -6.46 -11.00
CA LEU A 116 9.33 -5.93 -10.07
C LEU A 116 10.74 -6.43 -10.42
N THR A 117 10.88 -7.68 -10.86
CA THR A 117 12.15 -8.24 -11.31
C THR A 117 12.66 -7.53 -12.57
N ASP A 118 11.77 -7.25 -13.53
CA ASP A 118 12.11 -6.50 -14.74
C ASP A 118 12.64 -5.09 -14.39
N PHE A 119 11.93 -4.39 -13.49
CA PHE A 119 12.39 -3.10 -12.97
C PHE A 119 13.79 -3.20 -12.34
N ILE A 120 14.01 -4.15 -11.42
CA ILE A 120 15.28 -4.31 -10.72
C ILE A 120 16.44 -4.57 -11.69
N THR A 121 16.19 -5.33 -12.76
CA THR A 121 17.24 -5.75 -13.70
C THR A 121 17.51 -4.73 -14.81
N ARG A 122 16.52 -3.93 -15.20
CA ARG A 122 16.60 -3.03 -16.36
C ARG A 122 16.65 -1.55 -16.04
N ALA A 123 16.34 -1.16 -14.80
CA ALA A 123 16.37 0.26 -14.42
C ALA A 123 17.80 0.82 -14.55
N PRO A 124 17.95 2.05 -15.06
CA PRO A 124 19.26 2.69 -15.18
C PRO A 124 19.87 2.98 -13.81
N ASN A 125 21.21 3.13 -13.76
CA ASN A 125 21.94 3.32 -12.50
C ASN A 125 21.54 4.57 -11.71
N SER A 126 20.88 5.54 -12.33
CA SER A 126 20.26 6.70 -11.65
C SER A 126 19.18 6.30 -10.65
N PHE A 127 18.60 5.10 -10.77
CA PHE A 127 17.60 4.53 -9.86
C PHE A 127 18.18 3.52 -8.86
N LYS A 128 19.49 3.55 -8.60
CA LYS A 128 20.19 2.57 -7.75
C LYS A 128 19.55 2.37 -6.36
N ASP A 129 19.09 3.45 -5.73
CA ASP A 129 18.49 3.38 -4.38
C ASP A 129 17.08 2.78 -4.42
N ALA A 130 16.34 3.01 -5.50
CA ALA A 130 15.04 2.41 -5.74
C ALA A 130 15.18 0.91 -6.10
N THR A 131 16.11 0.55 -6.98
CA THR A 131 16.38 -0.85 -7.33
C THR A 131 16.91 -1.64 -6.14
N TYR A 132 17.74 -1.01 -5.30
CA TYR A 132 18.20 -1.60 -4.07
C TYR A 132 17.03 -1.89 -3.10
N ALA A 133 16.17 -0.89 -2.82
CA ALA A 133 15.00 -1.07 -1.97
C ALA A 133 14.06 -2.16 -2.53
N ALA A 134 13.72 -2.08 -3.81
CA ALA A 134 12.88 -3.05 -4.48
C ALA A 134 13.44 -4.48 -4.40
N MET A 135 14.73 -4.65 -4.59
CA MET A 135 15.41 -5.95 -4.46
C MET A 135 15.35 -6.48 -3.02
N ARG A 136 15.59 -5.60 -2.03
CA ARG A 136 15.63 -5.97 -0.61
C ARG A 136 14.28 -6.44 -0.08
N GLU A 137 13.23 -5.66 -0.31
CA GLU A 137 11.92 -5.90 0.29
C GLU A 137 10.90 -6.59 -0.63
N ARG A 138 11.09 -6.50 -1.93
CA ARG A 138 10.17 -7.03 -2.95
C ARG A 138 8.69 -6.73 -2.68
N SER A 139 8.40 -5.55 -2.13
CA SER A 139 7.03 -5.15 -1.81
C SER A 139 6.21 -4.94 -3.08
N VAL A 140 5.00 -5.48 -3.08
CA VAL A 140 3.98 -5.30 -4.12
C VAL A 140 2.66 -4.89 -3.47
N GLY A 141 1.74 -4.33 -4.23
CA GLY A 141 0.44 -3.90 -3.73
C GLY A 141 -0.69 -4.40 -4.62
N LEU A 142 -1.23 -5.58 -4.32
CA LEU A 142 -2.46 -6.03 -4.95
C LEU A 142 -3.64 -5.36 -4.24
N GLY A 143 -4.40 -4.56 -4.98
CA GLY A 143 -5.61 -3.88 -4.53
C GLY A 143 -6.86 -4.36 -5.26
N VAL A 144 -7.89 -3.54 -5.17
CA VAL A 144 -9.19 -3.79 -5.81
C VAL A 144 -9.75 -2.52 -6.42
N MET A 145 -10.64 -2.69 -7.38
CA MET A 145 -11.57 -1.69 -7.90
C MET A 145 -12.95 -2.33 -8.05
N GLY A 146 -13.99 -1.54 -8.27
CA GLY A 146 -15.33 -2.06 -8.53
C GLY A 146 -16.08 -2.54 -7.29
N PHE A 147 -15.66 -2.15 -6.08
CA PHE A 147 -16.37 -2.58 -4.86
C PHE A 147 -17.79 -2.03 -4.78
N HIS A 148 -17.97 -0.72 -5.06
CA HIS A 148 -19.31 -0.13 -5.08
C HIS A 148 -20.16 -0.71 -6.23
N SER A 149 -19.59 -0.89 -7.43
CA SER A 149 -20.27 -1.57 -8.55
C SER A 149 -20.75 -2.97 -8.16
N PHE A 150 -19.93 -3.73 -7.44
CA PHE A 150 -20.33 -5.06 -6.91
C PHE A 150 -21.51 -4.94 -5.96
N LEU A 151 -21.49 -3.97 -5.03
CA LEU A 151 -22.58 -3.76 -4.10
C LEU A 151 -23.87 -3.38 -4.83
N GLN A 152 -23.81 -2.46 -5.79
CA GLN A 152 -24.96 -2.07 -6.62
C GLN A 152 -25.54 -3.24 -7.42
N LYS A 153 -24.68 -4.04 -8.04
CA LYS A 153 -25.10 -5.25 -8.79
C LYS A 153 -25.85 -6.26 -7.92
N ASN A 154 -25.60 -6.25 -6.61
CA ASN A 154 -26.22 -7.14 -5.63
C ASN A 154 -27.31 -6.46 -4.77
N ASP A 155 -27.75 -5.26 -5.14
CA ASP A 155 -28.76 -4.46 -4.40
C ASP A 155 -28.38 -4.23 -2.93
N ILE A 156 -27.09 -4.01 -2.63
CA ILE A 156 -26.56 -3.80 -1.29
C ILE A 156 -26.22 -2.32 -1.09
N PRO A 157 -26.91 -1.61 -0.18
CA PRO A 157 -26.55 -0.24 0.16
C PRO A 157 -25.11 -0.13 0.72
N PHE A 158 -24.36 0.88 0.32
CA PHE A 158 -22.96 1.04 0.66
C PHE A 158 -22.70 1.11 2.18
N GLU A 159 -23.55 1.81 2.95
CA GLU A 159 -23.42 1.94 4.40
C GLU A 159 -24.01 0.75 5.19
N SER A 160 -24.49 -0.28 4.52
CA SER A 160 -25.18 -1.39 5.17
C SER A 160 -24.24 -2.35 5.90
N VAL A 161 -24.79 -3.09 6.86
CA VAL A 161 -24.08 -4.21 7.52
C VAL A 161 -23.68 -5.29 6.51
N MET A 162 -24.48 -5.48 5.46
CA MET A 162 -24.18 -6.44 4.39
C MET A 162 -22.94 -6.00 3.58
N ALA A 163 -22.78 -4.72 3.29
CA ALA A 163 -21.57 -4.21 2.63
C ALA A 163 -20.33 -4.50 3.49
N LYS A 164 -20.40 -4.29 4.80
CA LYS A 164 -19.33 -4.64 5.75
C LYS A 164 -19.05 -6.15 5.76
N ALA A 165 -20.06 -6.99 5.68
CA ALA A 165 -19.89 -8.43 5.64
C ALA A 165 -19.16 -8.89 4.36
N TRP A 166 -19.54 -8.34 3.20
CA TRP A 166 -18.88 -8.60 1.92
C TRP A 166 -17.45 -8.07 1.90
N ASN A 167 -17.21 -6.85 2.40
CA ASN A 167 -15.85 -6.34 2.58
C ASN A 167 -14.98 -7.34 3.35
N ASN A 168 -15.43 -7.79 4.50
CA ASN A 168 -14.69 -8.76 5.32
C ASN A 168 -14.46 -10.09 4.58
N LYS A 169 -15.45 -10.60 3.85
CA LYS A 169 -15.35 -11.86 3.10
C LYS A 169 -14.31 -11.76 1.99
N ILE A 170 -14.43 -10.73 1.15
CA ILE A 170 -13.56 -10.54 -0.02
C ILE A 170 -12.11 -10.31 0.42
N PHE A 171 -11.89 -9.39 1.37
CA PHE A 171 -10.53 -9.05 1.79
C PHE A 171 -9.85 -10.15 2.62
N LYS A 172 -10.61 -10.96 3.37
CA LYS A 172 -10.04 -12.18 4.00
C LYS A 172 -9.59 -13.20 2.97
N GLN A 173 -10.31 -13.36 1.88
CA GLN A 173 -9.89 -14.23 0.79
C GLN A 173 -8.62 -13.71 0.12
N ILE A 174 -8.58 -12.43 -0.24
CA ILE A 174 -7.40 -11.80 -0.86
C ILE A 174 -6.18 -11.90 0.05
N ASP A 175 -6.31 -11.55 1.33
CA ASP A 175 -5.21 -11.63 2.31
C ASP A 175 -4.67 -13.06 2.44
N LYS A 176 -5.56 -14.05 2.56
CA LYS A 176 -5.18 -15.45 2.62
C LYS A 176 -4.42 -15.88 1.36
N GLN A 177 -4.98 -15.64 0.17
CA GLN A 177 -4.41 -16.11 -1.09
C GLN A 177 -3.12 -15.36 -1.47
N THR A 178 -3.00 -14.07 -1.18
CA THR A 178 -1.73 -13.33 -1.38
C THR A 178 -0.64 -13.81 -0.43
N THR A 179 -0.99 -14.18 0.80
CA THR A 179 -0.04 -14.75 1.77
C THR A 179 0.42 -16.15 1.34
N GLU A 180 -0.49 -17.00 0.89
CA GLU A 180 -0.16 -18.33 0.35
C GLU A 180 0.73 -18.22 -0.90
N ALA A 181 0.40 -17.30 -1.82
CA ALA A 181 1.20 -17.02 -3.01
C ALA A 181 2.61 -16.51 -2.66
N SER A 182 2.74 -15.63 -1.66
CA SER A 182 4.04 -15.13 -1.21
C SER A 182 4.92 -16.26 -0.67
N LYS A 183 4.38 -17.15 0.14
CA LYS A 183 5.11 -18.30 0.68
C LYS A 183 5.55 -19.27 -0.42
N LYS A 184 4.63 -19.62 -1.33
CA LYS A 184 4.92 -20.50 -2.46
C LYS A 184 6.01 -19.91 -3.37
N LEU A 185 5.92 -18.62 -3.70
CA LEU A 185 6.95 -17.94 -4.49
C LEU A 185 8.29 -17.85 -3.73
N ALA A 186 8.28 -17.74 -2.40
CA ALA A 186 9.49 -17.80 -1.60
C ALA A 186 10.15 -19.20 -1.64
N GLU A 187 9.37 -20.27 -1.67
CA GLU A 187 9.88 -21.64 -1.86
C GLU A 187 10.49 -21.85 -3.26
N GLU A 188 9.83 -21.33 -4.29
CA GLU A 188 10.25 -21.47 -5.69
C GLU A 188 11.45 -20.58 -6.07
N ARG A 189 11.47 -19.33 -5.58
CA ARG A 189 12.38 -18.26 -6.06
C ARG A 189 13.27 -17.68 -4.95
N GLY A 190 13.12 -18.16 -3.73
CA GLY A 190 13.73 -17.62 -2.52
C GLY A 190 12.92 -16.47 -1.90
N PRO A 191 12.98 -16.31 -0.57
CA PRO A 191 12.38 -15.18 0.13
C PRO A 191 13.06 -13.87 -0.27
N CYS A 192 12.36 -12.72 -0.08
CA CYS A 192 13.03 -11.44 -0.23
C CYS A 192 14.17 -11.31 0.78
N PRO A 193 15.26 -10.61 0.45
CA PRO A 193 16.43 -10.50 1.32
C PRO A 193 16.12 -9.95 2.72
N ASP A 194 15.19 -8.99 2.85
CA ASP A 194 14.79 -8.47 4.16
C ASP A 194 14.09 -9.51 5.03
N ALA A 195 13.26 -10.38 4.45
CA ALA A 195 12.63 -11.50 5.15
C ALA A 195 13.66 -12.60 5.47
N LYS A 196 14.54 -12.92 4.50
CA LYS A 196 15.59 -13.95 4.64
C LYS A 196 16.54 -13.65 5.80
N ASP A 197 16.94 -12.41 5.98
CA ASP A 197 17.85 -11.98 7.05
C ASP A 197 17.34 -12.35 8.46
N TYR A 198 16.03 -12.55 8.60
CA TYR A 198 15.37 -12.89 9.87
C TYR A 198 14.66 -14.25 9.85
N GLY A 199 14.98 -15.10 8.89
CA GLY A 199 14.44 -16.47 8.80
C GLY A 199 12.94 -16.51 8.44
N VAL A 200 12.41 -15.48 7.81
CA VAL A 200 11.02 -15.41 7.36
C VAL A 200 10.90 -15.89 5.92
N MET A 201 10.00 -16.84 5.67
CA MET A 201 9.76 -17.42 4.34
C MET A 201 8.62 -16.66 3.63
N GLU A 202 8.93 -15.43 3.19
CA GLU A 202 8.02 -14.55 2.45
C GLU A 202 8.73 -13.98 1.22
N ARG A 203 8.09 -14.06 0.05
CA ARG A 203 8.61 -13.47 -1.19
C ARG A 203 8.49 -11.96 -1.18
N PHE A 204 7.44 -11.44 -0.57
CA PHE A 204 7.10 -10.03 -0.50
C PHE A 204 7.04 -9.56 0.95
N SER A 205 7.65 -8.42 1.25
CA SER A 205 7.51 -7.78 2.57
C SER A 205 6.10 -7.21 2.76
N ASN A 206 5.56 -6.55 1.73
CA ASN A 206 4.17 -6.07 1.68
C ASN A 206 3.48 -6.67 0.44
N LYS A 207 2.19 -6.97 0.52
CA LYS A 207 1.44 -7.72 -0.48
C LYS A 207 0.25 -6.98 -1.07
N THR A 208 -0.36 -6.09 -0.30
CA THR A 208 -1.63 -5.44 -0.66
C THR A 208 -1.57 -3.93 -0.50
N ALA A 209 -2.26 -3.22 -1.39
CA ALA A 209 -2.49 -1.78 -1.31
C ALA A 209 -3.73 -1.42 -2.14
N ILE A 210 -4.58 -0.52 -1.64
CA ILE A 210 -5.77 -0.06 -2.37
C ILE A 210 -5.43 1.22 -3.09
N ALA A 211 -5.09 1.10 -4.38
CA ALA A 211 -4.87 2.25 -5.25
C ALA A 211 -6.19 2.90 -5.67
N PRO A 212 -6.20 4.19 -6.02
CA PRO A 212 -7.41 4.91 -6.47
C PRO A 212 -8.05 4.33 -7.72
N THR A 213 -7.28 3.78 -8.66
CA THR A 213 -7.72 3.14 -9.92
C THR A 213 -8.60 4.02 -10.82
N ALA A 214 -8.46 5.36 -10.73
CA ALA A 214 -9.34 6.31 -11.42
C ALA A 214 -9.47 6.07 -12.93
N SER A 215 -8.35 5.79 -13.63
CA SER A 215 -8.34 5.56 -15.08
C SER A 215 -8.58 4.10 -15.44
N ILE A 216 -7.97 3.15 -14.73
CA ILE A 216 -8.10 1.73 -15.08
C ILE A 216 -9.49 1.18 -14.79
N SER A 217 -10.22 1.72 -13.83
CA SER A 217 -11.62 1.34 -13.57
C SER A 217 -12.53 1.67 -14.76
N ILE A 218 -12.29 2.79 -15.44
CA ILE A 218 -13.00 3.17 -16.66
C ILE A 218 -12.69 2.18 -17.79
N ILE A 219 -11.42 1.85 -18.00
CA ILE A 219 -10.97 0.90 -19.03
C ILE A 219 -11.52 -0.51 -18.78
N CYS A 220 -11.64 -0.89 -17.50
CA CYS A 220 -12.18 -2.18 -17.08
C CYS A 220 -13.73 -2.22 -17.00
N GLY A 221 -14.41 -1.56 -17.94
CA GLY A 221 -15.85 -1.62 -18.10
C GLY A 221 -16.63 -0.57 -17.32
N GLY A 222 -15.98 0.48 -16.83
CA GLY A 222 -16.63 1.53 -16.04
C GLY A 222 -16.92 1.14 -14.59
N ALA A 223 -16.12 0.23 -14.03
CA ALA A 223 -16.22 -0.16 -12.63
C ALA A 223 -15.96 1.05 -11.70
N SER A 224 -16.49 1.00 -10.48
CA SER A 224 -16.21 2.03 -9.48
C SER A 224 -14.71 2.06 -9.10
N PRO A 225 -14.12 3.24 -8.82
CA PRO A 225 -12.70 3.34 -8.46
C PRO A 225 -12.44 2.79 -7.05
N GLY A 226 -11.39 2.00 -6.89
CA GLY A 226 -10.97 1.44 -5.60
C GLY A 226 -12.12 0.81 -4.83
N ILE A 227 -12.27 1.25 -3.60
CA ILE A 227 -13.37 0.89 -2.69
C ILE A 227 -14.34 2.06 -2.45
N GLU A 228 -14.21 3.13 -3.25
CA GLU A 228 -14.98 4.35 -3.10
C GLU A 228 -16.37 4.23 -3.72
N PRO A 229 -17.37 4.96 -3.21
CA PRO A 229 -18.65 5.08 -3.89
C PRO A 229 -18.47 5.83 -5.22
N ILE A 230 -19.31 5.52 -6.19
CA ILE A 230 -19.41 6.32 -7.42
C ILE A 230 -19.99 7.69 -7.04
N ALA A 231 -19.34 8.75 -7.51
CA ALA A 231 -19.77 10.13 -7.28
C ALA A 231 -21.03 10.49 -8.09
#